data_4f72fe92705a128144e6e65de0d53814
#
_entry.id   4f72fe92705a128144e6e65de0d53814
#
_cell.length_a   1.000
_cell.length_b   1.000
_cell.length_c   1.000
_cell.angle_alpha   90.00
_cell.angle_beta   90.00
_cell.angle_gamma   90.00
#
_symmetry.space_group_name_H-M   'P 1'
#
loop_
_entity.id
_entity.type
_entity.pdbx_description
1 polymer ?
#
loop_
_entity_poly.entity_id
_entity_poly.type
_entity_poly.pdbx_seq_one_letter_code
_entity_poly.pdbx_strand_id
1 'polypeptide(L)'
;MRSTPLLLLSCLMLPLGQRSSDDPLQHLPSNIEVLTHFGERADISPDNQRVAFMAKSFGDAMVIDLKSRVIQCLTCNVPAAVFLRVMHLGTGDYILIGPDHFENTHTSRTRDNELWYLSKERGSKPIKLGQKMSEGAAISKKSLKIAFSQTAAQAPDLAPEASRLIVADLDLSGTPHLINKKTVYESKDRSCTLEAQDFYDDDRKMTFTCYEPEGRSSVMGIDLQTGEVTNFSKAPGTYNEVEGIFPDGLYTAVEADRQCEQLGGQRGSGNIDIWKLRLDGTGKDFTRLTHFNDYEGGKSSNPVISTDGRFMAFQSARTTDAAGVGYGILLYWFNR
;
A
#
# COMPACT_ATOMS: atom_id res chain seq x y z
N MET A 1 -21.95 -52.16 40.25
CA MET A 1 -21.72 -51.64 38.87
C MET A 1 -22.31 -50.24 38.78
N ARG A 2 -21.48 -49.21 38.80
CA ARG A 2 -21.91 -47.81 38.67
C ARG A 2 -21.60 -47.37 37.23
N SER A 3 -22.65 -47.12 36.46
CA SER A 3 -22.54 -46.55 35.08
C SER A 3 -22.29 -45.06 35.15
N THR A 4 -21.16 -44.63 34.66
CA THR A 4 -20.79 -43.20 34.47
C THR A 4 -21.43 -42.72 33.16
N PRO A 5 -22.18 -41.61 33.13
CA PRO A 5 -22.69 -41.05 31.87
C PRO A 5 -21.56 -40.34 31.10
N LEU A 6 -21.41 -40.72 29.84
CA LEU A 6 -20.53 -40.07 28.87
C LEU A 6 -21.20 -38.77 28.45
N LEU A 7 -20.67 -37.60 28.89
CA LEU A 7 -21.08 -36.29 28.37
C LEU A 7 -20.50 -36.15 26.96
N LEU A 8 -21.35 -36.23 25.94
CA LEU A 8 -21.03 -35.80 24.59
C LEU A 8 -20.98 -34.26 24.58
N LEU A 9 -19.76 -33.71 24.50
CA LEU A 9 -19.53 -32.30 24.23
C LEU A 9 -19.83 -32.06 22.74
N SER A 10 -21.04 -31.62 22.42
CA SER A 10 -21.36 -31.15 21.08
C SER A 10 -20.64 -29.82 20.86
N CYS A 11 -19.59 -29.86 20.07
CA CYS A 11 -18.94 -28.65 19.54
C CYS A 11 -19.94 -27.96 18.57
N LEU A 12 -20.65 -26.94 19.05
CA LEU A 12 -21.45 -26.06 18.21
C LEU A 12 -20.48 -25.32 17.29
N MET A 13 -20.32 -25.83 16.08
CA MET A 13 -19.73 -25.02 14.98
C MET A 13 -20.71 -23.89 14.72
N LEU A 14 -20.35 -22.65 15.10
CA LEU A 14 -21.05 -21.46 14.63
C LEU A 14 -20.99 -21.46 13.10
N PRO A 15 -22.10 -21.20 12.40
CA PRO A 15 -22.07 -21.12 10.96
C PRO A 15 -21.12 -19.97 10.57
N LEU A 16 -20.20 -20.24 9.65
CA LEU A 16 -19.38 -19.21 9.02
C LEU A 16 -20.34 -18.16 8.47
N GLY A 17 -20.06 -16.88 8.68
CA GLY A 17 -20.86 -15.78 8.17
C GLY A 17 -20.95 -15.86 6.64
N GLN A 18 -22.17 -15.82 6.10
CA GLN A 18 -22.40 -15.83 4.66
C GLN A 18 -22.13 -14.42 4.12
N ARG A 19 -21.34 -14.30 3.04
CA ARG A 19 -21.18 -13.03 2.32
C ARG A 19 -22.46 -12.65 1.60
N SER A 20 -22.74 -11.34 1.54
CA SER A 20 -23.85 -10.82 0.72
C SER A 20 -23.51 -10.96 -0.78
N SER A 21 -24.51 -11.28 -1.60
CA SER A 21 -24.38 -11.26 -3.06
C SER A 21 -24.54 -9.85 -3.66
N ASP A 22 -24.82 -8.83 -2.84
CA ASP A 22 -25.00 -7.45 -3.29
C ASP A 22 -23.64 -6.79 -3.62
N ASP A 23 -23.70 -5.63 -4.30
CA ASP A 23 -22.53 -4.80 -4.55
C ASP A 23 -22.20 -3.93 -3.32
N PRO A 24 -20.99 -4.00 -2.73
CA PRO A 24 -20.61 -3.19 -1.59
C PRO A 24 -20.74 -1.68 -1.85
N LEU A 25 -20.61 -1.21 -3.09
CA LEU A 25 -20.76 0.21 -3.44
C LEU A 25 -22.21 0.71 -3.30
N GLN A 26 -23.21 -0.16 -3.25
CA GLN A 26 -24.60 0.19 -3.02
C GLN A 26 -24.95 0.30 -1.53
N HIS A 27 -24.06 -0.15 -0.64
CA HIS A 27 -24.29 -0.24 0.80
C HIS A 27 -23.20 0.47 1.60
N LEU A 28 -22.64 1.56 1.04
CA LEU A 28 -21.60 2.31 1.72
C LEU A 28 -22.14 2.97 3.00
N PRO A 29 -21.43 2.88 4.13
CA PRO A 29 -21.77 3.63 5.33
C PRO A 29 -21.59 5.14 5.07
N SER A 30 -22.26 5.96 5.85
CA SER A 30 -22.35 7.43 5.65
C SER A 30 -20.99 8.15 5.71
N ASN A 31 -19.99 7.52 6.28
CA ASN A 31 -18.63 8.04 6.37
C ASN A 31 -17.71 7.59 5.21
N ILE A 32 -18.25 6.85 4.23
CA ILE A 32 -17.53 6.50 2.99
C ILE A 32 -18.22 7.16 1.79
N GLU A 33 -17.44 7.82 0.96
CA GLU A 33 -17.94 8.39 -0.31
C GLU A 33 -17.09 7.93 -1.48
N VAL A 34 -17.73 7.76 -2.65
CA VAL A 34 -17.04 7.47 -3.91
C VAL A 34 -16.47 8.79 -4.45
N LEU A 35 -15.15 8.85 -4.58
CA LEU A 35 -14.46 10.00 -5.16
C LEU A 35 -14.38 9.91 -6.68
N THR A 36 -14.06 8.71 -7.20
CA THR A 36 -14.01 8.42 -8.63
C THR A 36 -14.58 7.02 -8.92
N HIS A 37 -15.12 6.80 -10.11
CA HIS A 37 -15.59 5.49 -10.57
C HIS A 37 -14.57 4.75 -11.44
N PHE A 38 -13.32 5.16 -11.39
CA PHE A 38 -12.16 4.52 -12.03
C PHE A 38 -10.90 4.88 -11.25
N GLY A 39 -9.86 4.15 -11.52
CA GLY A 39 -8.54 4.42 -10.95
C GLY A 39 -8.21 3.56 -9.74
N GLU A 40 -6.93 3.62 -9.38
CA GLU A 40 -6.30 2.78 -8.37
C GLU A 40 -5.08 3.47 -7.76
N ARG A 41 -4.55 2.96 -6.64
CA ARG A 41 -3.30 3.39 -5.99
C ARG A 41 -3.28 4.90 -5.72
N ALA A 42 -4.22 5.33 -4.88
CA ALA A 42 -4.33 6.72 -4.47
C ALA A 42 -3.12 7.19 -3.64
N ASP A 43 -2.80 8.48 -3.72
CA ASP A 43 -1.91 9.19 -2.79
C ASP A 43 -2.47 10.58 -2.49
N ILE A 44 -2.41 11.00 -1.21
CA ILE A 44 -2.96 12.27 -0.75
C ILE A 44 -1.88 13.34 -0.74
N SER A 45 -2.18 14.54 -1.25
CA SER A 45 -1.25 15.68 -1.22
C SER A 45 -0.95 16.12 0.22
N PRO A 46 0.24 16.69 0.49
CA PRO A 46 0.63 17.13 1.83
C PRO A 46 -0.34 18.15 2.46
N ASP A 47 -1.02 18.95 1.64
CA ASP A 47 -2.04 19.92 2.05
C ASP A 47 -3.45 19.34 2.20
N ASN A 48 -3.61 18.03 1.98
CA ASN A 48 -4.88 17.29 2.02
C ASN A 48 -5.98 17.84 1.07
N GLN A 49 -5.60 18.54 0.01
CA GLN A 49 -6.56 19.13 -0.91
C GLN A 49 -6.72 18.36 -2.22
N ARG A 50 -5.80 17.45 -2.51
CA ARG A 50 -5.78 16.67 -3.75
C ARG A 50 -5.49 15.20 -3.48
N VAL A 51 -6.00 14.36 -4.37
CA VAL A 51 -5.67 12.94 -4.42
C VAL A 51 -5.11 12.64 -5.80
N ALA A 52 -3.87 12.18 -5.85
CA ALA A 52 -3.30 11.61 -7.06
C ALA A 52 -3.62 10.11 -7.12
N PHE A 53 -3.78 9.56 -8.32
CA PHE A 53 -4.10 8.16 -8.52
C PHE A 53 -3.72 7.71 -9.93
N MET A 54 -3.59 6.42 -10.14
CA MET A 54 -3.39 5.85 -11.46
C MET A 54 -4.75 5.62 -12.13
N ALA A 55 -4.89 5.99 -13.41
CA ALA A 55 -6.11 5.69 -14.17
C ALA A 55 -6.34 4.17 -14.31
N LYS A 56 -5.26 3.43 -14.40
CA LYS A 56 -5.15 1.96 -14.37
C LYS A 56 -3.69 1.57 -14.14
N SER A 57 -3.44 0.31 -13.79
CA SER A 57 -2.06 -0.24 -13.77
C SER A 57 -1.37 -0.03 -15.11
N PHE A 58 -0.15 0.49 -15.08
CA PHE A 58 0.64 0.85 -16.26
C PHE A 58 -0.11 1.79 -17.22
N GLY A 59 -0.63 2.86 -16.67
CA GLY A 59 -1.38 3.87 -17.39
C GLY A 59 -0.93 5.28 -17.04
N ASP A 60 -1.86 6.22 -17.23
CA ASP A 60 -1.66 7.62 -16.90
C ASP A 60 -1.85 7.90 -15.41
N ALA A 61 -1.04 8.81 -14.88
CA ALA A 61 -1.22 9.41 -13.57
C ALA A 61 -2.24 10.55 -13.64
N MET A 62 -3.17 10.56 -12.70
CA MET A 62 -4.23 11.54 -12.55
C MET A 62 -4.13 12.24 -11.20
N VAL A 63 -4.72 13.41 -11.08
CA VAL A 63 -4.95 14.09 -9.81
C VAL A 63 -6.35 14.71 -9.79
N ILE A 64 -7.06 14.57 -8.68
CA ILE A 64 -8.35 15.19 -8.43
C ILE A 64 -8.24 16.23 -7.32
N ASP A 65 -8.78 17.41 -7.53
CA ASP A 65 -8.99 18.42 -6.48
C ASP A 65 -10.22 18.09 -5.66
N LEU A 66 -10.08 17.95 -4.35
CA LEU A 66 -11.15 17.48 -3.48
C LEU A 66 -12.31 18.47 -3.33
N LYS A 67 -12.07 19.77 -3.52
CA LYS A 67 -13.10 20.80 -3.43
C LYS A 67 -13.88 20.94 -4.73
N SER A 68 -13.20 21.10 -5.84
CA SER A 68 -13.82 21.33 -7.15
C SER A 68 -14.24 20.03 -7.87
N ARG A 69 -13.71 18.89 -7.45
CA ARG A 69 -13.86 17.57 -8.09
C ARG A 69 -13.34 17.50 -9.51
N VAL A 70 -12.51 18.46 -9.90
CA VAL A 70 -11.88 18.47 -11.23
C VAL A 70 -10.72 17.49 -11.26
N ILE A 71 -10.77 16.58 -12.23
CA ILE A 71 -9.67 15.63 -12.50
C ILE A 71 -8.77 16.22 -13.57
N GLN A 72 -7.48 16.16 -13.35
CA GLN A 72 -6.43 16.53 -14.31
C GLN A 72 -5.55 15.31 -14.59
N CYS A 73 -5.18 15.13 -15.85
CA CYS A 73 -4.19 14.15 -16.22
C CYS A 73 -2.79 14.76 -16.12
N LEU A 74 -1.94 14.12 -15.35
CA LEU A 74 -0.56 14.56 -15.14
C LEU A 74 0.38 14.12 -16.27
N THR A 75 0.08 13.00 -16.93
CA THR A 75 0.97 12.34 -17.90
C THR A 75 0.37 12.18 -19.31
N CYS A 76 -0.82 12.70 -19.59
CA CYS A 76 -1.44 12.59 -20.93
C CYS A 76 -0.64 13.26 -22.05
N ASN A 77 0.35 14.07 -21.72
CA ASN A 77 1.33 14.65 -22.66
C ASN A 77 2.56 13.75 -22.90
N VAL A 78 2.58 12.55 -22.28
CA VAL A 78 3.64 11.56 -22.43
C VAL A 78 3.12 10.43 -23.32
N PRO A 79 3.63 10.26 -24.54
CA PRO A 79 3.21 9.17 -25.40
C PRO A 79 3.46 7.80 -24.74
N ALA A 80 2.45 6.95 -24.73
CA ALA A 80 2.51 5.62 -24.15
C ALA A 80 2.96 5.60 -22.67
N ALA A 81 2.41 6.53 -21.85
CA ALA A 81 2.66 6.53 -20.40
C ALA A 81 2.31 5.17 -19.79
N VAL A 82 3.24 4.59 -19.03
CA VAL A 82 3.14 3.22 -18.46
C VAL A 82 3.52 3.22 -16.98
N PHE A 83 2.97 4.17 -16.22
CA PHE A 83 3.25 4.28 -14.79
C PHE A 83 2.35 3.35 -13.98
N LEU A 84 2.88 2.87 -12.86
CA LEU A 84 2.21 1.97 -11.92
C LEU A 84 1.76 2.70 -10.66
N ARG A 85 2.51 3.70 -10.20
CA ARG A 85 2.18 4.52 -9.02
C ARG A 85 2.49 5.99 -9.28
N VAL A 86 1.76 6.86 -8.58
CA VAL A 86 2.01 8.30 -8.47
C VAL A 86 1.91 8.70 -7.01
N MET A 87 2.90 9.44 -6.49
CA MET A 87 2.95 9.84 -5.08
C MET A 87 3.43 11.28 -4.97
N HIS A 88 2.80 12.07 -4.08
CA HIS A 88 3.21 13.46 -3.83
C HIS A 88 4.49 13.52 -3.00
N LEU A 89 5.39 14.41 -3.38
CA LEU A 89 6.46 14.92 -2.53
C LEU A 89 5.95 16.02 -1.60
N GLY A 90 6.69 16.32 -0.54
CA GLY A 90 6.40 17.45 0.36
C GLY A 90 6.34 18.81 -0.35
N THR A 91 7.00 18.98 -1.49
CA THR A 91 6.97 20.16 -2.36
C THR A 91 5.67 20.29 -3.17
N GLY A 92 4.86 19.22 -3.22
CA GLY A 92 3.70 19.10 -4.09
C GLY A 92 4.00 18.58 -5.49
N ASP A 93 5.28 18.34 -5.83
CA ASP A 93 5.70 17.59 -7.01
C ASP A 93 5.41 16.10 -6.82
N TYR A 94 5.76 15.27 -7.80
CA TYR A 94 5.41 13.87 -7.77
C TYR A 94 6.62 12.96 -7.99
N ILE A 95 6.58 11.80 -7.36
CA ILE A 95 7.34 10.61 -7.77
C ILE A 95 6.40 9.67 -8.50
N LEU A 96 6.85 9.19 -9.65
CA LEU A 96 6.19 8.13 -10.40
C LEU A 96 7.03 6.87 -10.33
N ILE A 97 6.36 5.72 -10.34
CA ILE A 97 6.98 4.40 -10.49
C ILE A 97 6.45 3.79 -11.78
N GLY A 98 7.33 3.30 -12.63
CA GLY A 98 6.95 2.60 -13.85
C GLY A 98 8.16 2.24 -14.69
N PRO A 99 8.01 1.30 -15.63
CA PRO A 99 9.07 0.92 -16.56
C PRO A 99 9.29 2.01 -17.62
N ASP A 100 10.45 1.98 -18.26
CA ASP A 100 10.70 2.78 -19.48
C ASP A 100 9.84 2.29 -20.65
N HIS A 101 9.68 0.96 -20.74
CA HIS A 101 8.86 0.29 -21.75
C HIS A 101 8.04 -0.82 -21.09
N PHE A 102 6.76 -0.86 -21.39
CA PHE A 102 5.88 -1.91 -20.92
C PHE A 102 6.10 -3.18 -21.78
N GLU A 103 6.49 -4.27 -21.12
CA GLU A 103 6.60 -5.60 -21.76
C GLU A 103 5.32 -6.42 -21.48
N ASN A 104 5.07 -6.70 -20.23
CA ASN A 104 3.85 -7.30 -19.69
C ASN A 104 3.77 -6.97 -18.21
N THR A 105 2.60 -7.17 -17.59
CA THR A 105 2.36 -6.79 -16.20
C THR A 105 3.37 -7.41 -15.22
N HIS A 106 3.67 -8.70 -15.37
CA HIS A 106 4.59 -9.40 -14.47
C HIS A 106 6.01 -8.83 -14.58
N THR A 107 6.58 -8.84 -15.79
CA THR A 107 7.96 -8.41 -16.02
C THR A 107 8.16 -6.93 -15.68
N SER A 108 7.24 -6.08 -16.14
CA SER A 108 7.33 -4.63 -15.89
C SER A 108 7.26 -4.32 -14.40
N ARG A 109 6.42 -5.05 -13.63
CA ARG A 109 6.26 -4.89 -12.20
C ARG A 109 7.45 -5.43 -11.40
N THR A 110 7.96 -6.60 -11.75
CA THR A 110 8.98 -7.29 -10.92
C THR A 110 10.42 -7.00 -11.31
N ARG A 111 10.68 -6.47 -12.53
CA ARG A 111 12.04 -6.24 -13.04
C ARG A 111 12.27 -4.79 -13.49
N ASP A 112 11.31 -4.19 -14.20
CA ASP A 112 11.58 -3.01 -15.03
C ASP A 112 11.18 -1.68 -14.39
N ASN A 113 10.41 -1.70 -13.30
CA ASN A 113 10.06 -0.48 -12.58
C ASN A 113 11.29 0.35 -12.22
N GLU A 114 11.19 1.65 -12.41
CA GLU A 114 12.16 2.64 -11.97
C GLU A 114 11.46 3.89 -11.42
N LEU A 115 12.20 4.69 -10.68
CA LEU A 115 11.73 5.96 -10.13
C LEU A 115 11.87 7.09 -11.15
N TRP A 116 10.83 7.93 -11.20
CA TRP A 116 10.77 9.14 -12.02
C TRP A 116 10.31 10.30 -11.16
N TYR A 117 10.84 11.49 -11.46
CA TYR A 117 10.36 12.75 -10.91
C TYR A 117 9.43 13.43 -11.91
N LEU A 118 8.33 14.02 -11.41
CA LEU A 118 7.43 14.86 -12.20
C LEU A 118 7.14 16.16 -11.43
N SER A 119 7.46 17.31 -12.01
CA SER A 119 7.10 18.60 -11.44
C SER A 119 5.57 18.79 -11.47
N LYS A 120 5.05 19.47 -10.44
CA LYS A 120 3.64 19.87 -10.37
C LYS A 120 3.23 20.90 -11.43
N GLU A 121 4.20 21.52 -12.10
CA GLU A 121 3.94 22.51 -13.13
C GLU A 121 3.23 21.88 -14.33
N ARG A 122 2.16 22.54 -14.78
CA ARG A 122 1.32 22.01 -15.86
C ARG A 122 2.13 21.78 -17.14
N GLY A 123 2.01 20.60 -17.71
CA GLY A 123 2.69 20.22 -18.95
C GLY A 123 4.11 19.72 -18.76
N SER A 124 4.59 19.59 -17.51
CA SER A 124 5.88 18.97 -17.21
C SER A 124 5.94 17.54 -17.74
N LYS A 125 7.16 17.08 -18.00
CA LYS A 125 7.41 15.69 -18.40
C LYS A 125 8.17 14.95 -17.30
N PRO A 126 7.89 13.66 -17.10
CA PRO A 126 8.64 12.83 -16.16
C PRO A 126 10.13 12.80 -16.51
N ILE A 127 10.97 12.88 -15.49
CA ILE A 127 12.43 12.77 -15.56
C ILE A 127 12.86 11.50 -14.85
N LYS A 128 13.60 10.63 -15.53
CA LYS A 128 14.17 9.41 -14.92
C LYS A 128 15.15 9.77 -13.82
N LEU A 129 15.02 9.11 -12.67
CA LEU A 129 16.01 9.21 -11.60
C LEU A 129 17.14 8.16 -11.75
N GLY A 130 17.06 7.29 -12.78
CA GLY A 130 18.07 6.25 -13.04
C GLY A 130 18.14 5.18 -11.96
N GLN A 131 17.03 4.97 -11.24
CA GLN A 131 16.99 4.04 -10.12
C GLN A 131 15.91 2.98 -10.33
N LYS A 132 16.34 1.77 -10.66
CA LYS A 132 15.45 0.59 -10.69
C LYS A 132 15.06 0.19 -9.27
N MET A 133 13.81 -0.25 -9.11
CA MET A 133 13.25 -0.65 -7.83
C MET A 133 12.13 -1.69 -8.01
N SER A 134 11.71 -2.28 -6.91
CA SER A 134 10.50 -3.10 -6.82
C SER A 134 9.25 -2.20 -6.86
N GLU A 135 8.11 -2.66 -6.35
CA GLU A 135 6.84 -1.96 -6.55
C GLU A 135 6.60 -0.80 -5.59
N GLY A 136 6.85 -0.98 -4.30
CA GLY A 136 6.50 -0.01 -3.26
C GLY A 136 7.62 0.96 -2.92
N ALA A 137 7.25 2.20 -2.60
CA ALA A 137 8.15 3.21 -2.09
C ALA A 137 7.53 4.01 -0.96
N ALA A 138 8.33 4.39 0.03
CA ALA A 138 7.99 5.41 1.02
C ALA A 138 8.45 6.79 0.53
N ILE A 139 7.55 7.75 0.53
CA ILE A 139 7.83 9.14 0.13
C ILE A 139 7.54 10.06 1.31
N SER A 140 8.56 10.72 1.83
CA SER A 140 8.36 11.68 2.91
C SER A 140 7.47 12.85 2.47
N LYS A 141 6.49 13.20 3.31
CA LYS A 141 5.66 14.40 3.13
C LYS A 141 6.30 15.63 3.79
N LYS A 142 7.42 15.46 4.51
CA LYS A 142 8.11 16.53 5.26
C LYS A 142 9.44 16.93 4.64
N SER A 143 10.14 15.97 4.02
CA SER A 143 11.46 16.17 3.43
C SER A 143 11.50 15.63 2.00
N LEU A 144 12.66 15.64 1.37
CA LEU A 144 12.90 15.00 0.07
C LEU A 144 13.44 13.56 0.21
N LYS A 145 13.18 12.91 1.35
CA LYS A 145 13.59 11.54 1.60
C LYS A 145 12.68 10.54 0.90
N ILE A 146 13.29 9.54 0.28
CA ILE A 146 12.62 8.45 -0.43
C ILE A 146 13.21 7.12 0.07
N ALA A 147 12.36 6.15 0.31
CA ALA A 147 12.82 4.77 0.49
C ALA A 147 12.14 3.85 -0.53
N PHE A 148 12.87 2.84 -0.94
CA PHE A 148 12.41 1.84 -1.92
C PHE A 148 13.09 0.50 -1.68
N SER A 149 12.50 -0.55 -2.24
CA SER A 149 13.07 -1.90 -2.20
C SER A 149 13.64 -2.32 -3.54
N GLN A 150 14.59 -3.24 -3.48
CA GLN A 150 15.14 -3.94 -4.64
C GLN A 150 15.21 -5.44 -4.35
N THR A 151 14.97 -6.22 -5.38
CA THR A 151 15.28 -7.66 -5.43
C THR A 151 16.49 -7.89 -6.34
N ALA A 152 16.95 -9.13 -6.47
CA ALA A 152 18.03 -9.49 -7.40
C ALA A 152 17.72 -9.13 -8.87
N ALA A 153 16.44 -8.98 -9.23
CA ALA A 153 16.04 -8.56 -10.58
C ALA A 153 16.42 -7.10 -10.90
N GLN A 154 16.45 -6.21 -9.88
CA GLN A 154 16.85 -4.81 -10.03
C GLN A 154 18.29 -4.56 -9.61
N ALA A 155 18.87 -5.44 -8.78
CA ALA A 155 20.19 -5.30 -8.17
C ALA A 155 20.98 -6.61 -8.31
N PRO A 156 21.78 -6.76 -9.40
CA PRO A 156 22.51 -8.01 -9.67
C PRO A 156 23.58 -8.37 -8.65
N ASP A 157 23.93 -7.44 -7.73
CA ASP A 157 24.82 -7.66 -6.60
C ASP A 157 24.14 -8.41 -5.44
N LEU A 158 22.81 -8.53 -5.45
CA LEU A 158 22.08 -9.33 -4.47
C LEU A 158 22.11 -10.81 -4.83
N ALA A 159 22.12 -11.66 -3.81
CA ALA A 159 21.90 -13.09 -3.99
C ALA A 159 20.50 -13.34 -4.59
N PRO A 160 20.32 -14.43 -5.38
CA PRO A 160 18.99 -14.84 -5.80
C PRO A 160 18.06 -14.91 -4.59
N GLU A 161 16.83 -14.41 -4.72
CA GLU A 161 15.81 -14.41 -3.65
C GLU A 161 16.07 -13.43 -2.49
N ALA A 162 17.20 -12.72 -2.47
CA ALA A 162 17.43 -11.62 -1.53
C ALA A 162 16.69 -10.36 -1.95
N SER A 163 16.39 -9.51 -0.97
CA SER A 163 15.84 -8.19 -1.19
C SER A 163 16.39 -7.19 -0.18
N ARG A 164 16.43 -5.90 -0.54
CA ARG A 164 16.93 -4.85 0.34
C ARG A 164 16.05 -3.61 0.33
N LEU A 165 16.07 -2.88 1.46
CA LEU A 165 15.51 -1.55 1.60
C LEU A 165 16.63 -0.51 1.50
N ILE A 166 16.41 0.49 0.65
CA ILE A 166 17.32 1.61 0.45
C ILE A 166 16.59 2.90 0.84
N VAL A 167 17.28 3.77 1.56
CA VAL A 167 16.87 5.16 1.81
C VAL A 167 17.78 6.07 1.04
N ALA A 168 17.23 7.12 0.43
CA ALA A 168 17.95 8.13 -0.33
C ALA A 168 17.31 9.51 -0.13
N ASP A 169 18.04 10.56 -0.49
CA ASP A 169 17.49 11.90 -0.60
C ASP A 169 17.37 12.28 -2.09
N LEU A 170 16.32 13.03 -2.44
CA LEU A 170 16.13 13.57 -3.78
C LEU A 170 16.74 14.97 -3.83
N ASP A 171 17.71 15.19 -4.71
CA ASP A 171 18.28 16.51 -4.99
C ASP A 171 17.55 17.14 -6.17
N LEU A 172 16.99 18.33 -5.94
CA LEU A 172 16.29 19.17 -6.93
C LEU A 172 17.05 20.45 -7.28
N SER A 173 18.31 20.60 -6.83
CA SER A 173 19.11 21.81 -7.10
C SER A 173 19.53 21.94 -8.58
N GLY A 174 19.41 20.88 -9.35
CA GLY A 174 19.69 20.83 -10.79
C GLY A 174 18.74 19.84 -11.47
N THR A 175 19.27 19.00 -12.35
CA THR A 175 18.51 17.85 -12.86
C THR A 175 18.19 16.90 -11.70
N PRO A 176 16.91 16.57 -11.45
CA PRO A 176 16.53 15.70 -10.33
C PRO A 176 17.29 14.39 -10.33
N HIS A 177 17.87 14.03 -9.19
CA HIS A 177 18.60 12.78 -9.01
C HIS A 177 18.65 12.34 -7.53
N LEU A 178 18.96 11.07 -7.27
CA LEU A 178 19.08 10.54 -5.91
C LEU A 178 20.51 10.66 -5.39
N ILE A 179 20.64 11.16 -4.17
CA ILE A 179 21.88 11.26 -3.41
C ILE A 179 21.78 10.48 -2.08
N ASN A 180 22.89 10.33 -1.38
CA ASN A 180 22.94 9.73 -0.04
C ASN A 180 22.30 8.33 0.06
N LYS A 181 22.34 7.55 -1.01
CA LYS A 181 21.76 6.20 -1.03
C LYS A 181 22.43 5.29 0.01
N LYS A 182 21.61 4.70 0.88
CA LYS A 182 22.07 3.78 1.93
C LYS A 182 21.14 2.58 2.02
N THR A 183 21.69 1.37 1.95
CA THR A 183 20.96 0.15 2.34
C THR A 183 20.76 0.18 3.85
N VAL A 184 19.50 0.10 4.31
CA VAL A 184 19.14 0.16 5.73
C VAL A 184 18.74 -1.20 6.28
N TYR A 185 18.26 -2.10 5.41
CA TYR A 185 17.93 -3.48 5.78
C TYR A 185 18.05 -4.41 4.57
N GLU A 186 18.42 -5.66 4.79
CA GLU A 186 18.52 -6.70 3.77
C GLU A 186 17.97 -8.03 4.29
N SER A 187 17.09 -8.63 3.52
CA SER A 187 16.65 -10.02 3.68
C SER A 187 17.48 -10.90 2.72
N LYS A 188 18.03 -11.99 3.25
CA LYS A 188 18.99 -12.82 2.50
C LYS A 188 18.36 -13.89 1.63
N ASP A 189 17.07 -14.14 1.80
CA ASP A 189 16.34 -15.21 1.11
C ASP A 189 14.85 -14.85 0.98
N ARG A 190 14.08 -15.76 0.36
CA ARG A 190 12.63 -15.54 0.15
C ARG A 190 11.76 -15.69 1.40
N SER A 191 12.34 -15.90 2.57
CA SER A 191 11.53 -15.90 3.80
C SER A 191 10.91 -14.53 4.07
N CYS A 192 11.45 -13.47 3.44
CA CYS A 192 10.96 -12.11 3.57
C CYS A 192 11.36 -11.27 2.34
N THR A 193 10.48 -11.15 1.36
CA THR A 193 10.65 -10.16 0.29
C THR A 193 10.14 -8.80 0.78
N LEU A 194 10.97 -7.77 0.65
CA LEU A 194 10.78 -6.47 1.28
C LEU A 194 10.05 -5.49 0.36
N GLU A 195 9.11 -4.72 0.92
CA GLU A 195 8.48 -3.59 0.25
C GLU A 195 8.40 -2.39 1.19
N ALA A 196 9.02 -1.25 0.82
CA ALA A 196 8.97 0.00 1.58
C ALA A 196 7.57 0.62 1.48
N GLN A 197 7.02 1.19 2.60
CA GLN A 197 5.66 1.69 2.61
C GLN A 197 5.53 3.15 3.05
N ASP A 198 5.90 3.52 4.29
CA ASP A 198 5.71 4.91 4.73
C ASP A 198 6.74 5.31 5.79
N PHE A 199 7.07 6.61 5.83
CA PHE A 199 7.90 7.22 6.88
C PHE A 199 7.04 7.72 8.03
N TYR A 200 7.58 7.66 9.25
CA TYR A 200 6.96 8.25 10.43
C TYR A 200 8.01 8.71 11.46
N ASP A 201 7.56 9.34 12.55
CA ASP A 201 8.42 9.85 13.61
C ASP A 201 9.54 10.77 13.03
N ASP A 202 9.09 11.82 12.27
CA ASP A 202 9.95 12.78 11.58
C ASP A 202 11.01 12.12 10.67
N ASP A 203 10.57 11.16 9.85
CA ASP A 203 11.39 10.38 8.93
C ASP A 203 12.51 9.57 9.60
N ARG A 204 12.45 9.40 10.93
CA ARG A 204 13.37 8.56 11.68
C ARG A 204 13.04 7.09 11.54
N LYS A 205 11.78 6.77 11.39
CA LYS A 205 11.28 5.41 11.26
C LYS A 205 10.56 5.21 9.95
N MET A 206 10.51 3.97 9.52
CA MET A 206 9.83 3.55 8.31
C MET A 206 9.13 2.22 8.53
N THR A 207 7.91 2.09 8.00
CA THR A 207 7.23 0.80 7.87
C THR A 207 7.59 0.14 6.55
N PHE A 208 7.55 -1.17 6.55
CA PHE A 208 7.71 -1.99 5.36
C PHE A 208 6.94 -3.31 5.50
N THR A 209 6.56 -3.87 4.38
CA THR A 209 5.97 -5.21 4.33
C THR A 209 7.06 -6.24 4.11
N CYS A 210 6.99 -7.33 4.87
CA CYS A 210 7.74 -8.55 4.65
C CYS A 210 6.79 -9.57 4.03
N TYR A 211 6.92 -9.83 2.73
CA TYR A 211 6.16 -10.88 2.05
C TYR A 211 6.85 -12.22 2.26
N GLU A 212 6.11 -13.13 2.83
CA GLU A 212 6.53 -14.49 3.14
C GLU A 212 5.98 -15.46 2.09
N PRO A 213 6.53 -16.67 1.96
CA PRO A 213 5.97 -17.71 1.10
C PRO A 213 4.49 -17.99 1.39
N GLU A 214 3.80 -18.58 0.41
CA GLU A 214 2.40 -19.01 0.51
C GLU A 214 1.39 -17.86 0.69
N GLY A 215 1.72 -16.65 0.19
CA GLY A 215 0.81 -15.50 0.22
C GLY A 215 0.58 -14.92 1.61
N ARG A 216 1.53 -15.09 2.51
CA ARG A 216 1.55 -14.47 3.84
C ARG A 216 2.36 -13.19 3.82
N SER A 217 2.11 -12.32 4.77
CA SER A 217 2.93 -11.12 4.97
C SER A 217 2.84 -10.58 6.39
N SER A 218 3.86 -9.83 6.78
CA SER A 218 3.98 -9.22 8.11
C SER A 218 4.23 -7.73 8.00
N VAL A 219 3.57 -6.97 8.89
CA VAL A 219 3.83 -5.54 9.10
C VAL A 219 5.12 -5.40 9.89
N MET A 220 6.11 -4.79 9.27
CA MET A 220 7.42 -4.55 9.87
C MET A 220 7.69 -3.04 9.98
N GLY A 221 8.57 -2.67 10.87
CA GLY A 221 9.12 -1.32 10.95
C GLY A 221 10.60 -1.34 11.28
N ILE A 222 11.29 -0.29 10.88
CA ILE A 222 12.72 -0.07 11.16
C ILE A 222 12.95 1.33 11.69
N ASP A 223 13.73 1.45 12.75
CA ASP A 223 14.33 2.71 13.19
C ASP A 223 15.61 2.95 12.38
N LEU A 224 15.61 3.98 11.54
CA LEU A 224 16.71 4.27 10.61
C LEU A 224 17.99 4.76 11.29
N GLN A 225 17.88 5.20 12.55
CA GLN A 225 19.02 5.63 13.34
C GLN A 225 19.72 4.46 14.00
N THR A 226 18.95 3.54 14.61
CA THR A 226 19.50 2.40 15.37
C THR A 226 19.62 1.13 14.55
N GLY A 227 18.84 1.00 13.46
CA GLY A 227 18.72 -0.22 12.67
C GLY A 227 17.81 -1.27 13.32
N GLU A 228 17.13 -0.95 14.43
CA GLU A 228 16.23 -1.88 15.11
C GLU A 228 15.00 -2.17 14.25
N VAL A 229 14.71 -3.46 14.07
CA VAL A 229 13.55 -3.95 13.29
C VAL A 229 12.52 -4.56 14.22
N THR A 230 11.25 -4.16 14.06
CA THR A 230 10.11 -4.64 14.85
C THR A 230 9.06 -5.26 13.95
N ASN A 231 8.57 -6.45 14.30
CA ASN A 231 7.35 -7.03 13.72
C ASN A 231 6.15 -6.52 14.52
N PHE A 232 5.29 -5.74 13.89
CA PHE A 232 4.11 -5.15 14.51
C PHE A 232 2.86 -6.03 14.43
N SER A 233 2.70 -6.84 13.39
CA SER A 233 1.51 -7.66 13.21
C SER A 233 1.50 -8.92 14.08
N LYS A 234 2.65 -9.55 14.28
CA LYS A 234 2.82 -10.81 15.07
C LYS A 234 1.71 -11.83 14.82
N ALA A 235 1.25 -11.95 13.59
CA ALA A 235 0.12 -12.79 13.19
C ALA A 235 0.55 -13.81 12.12
N PRO A 236 1.29 -14.86 12.52
CA PRO A 236 1.78 -15.86 11.57
C PRO A 236 0.62 -16.55 10.84
N GLY A 237 0.85 -16.89 9.57
CA GLY A 237 -0.15 -17.56 8.74
C GLY A 237 -1.25 -16.67 8.18
N THR A 238 -1.13 -15.34 8.29
CA THR A 238 -2.07 -14.35 7.76
C THR A 238 -1.41 -13.42 6.77
N TYR A 239 -2.20 -12.72 5.96
CA TYR A 239 -1.76 -11.62 5.12
C TYR A 239 -1.95 -10.30 5.88
N ASN A 240 -0.87 -9.52 6.03
CA ASN A 240 -0.89 -8.19 6.61
C ASN A 240 0.12 -7.32 5.86
N GLU A 241 -0.36 -6.54 4.91
CA GLU A 241 0.42 -5.58 4.15
C GLU A 241 0.24 -4.19 4.76
N VAL A 242 1.33 -3.59 5.22
CA VAL A 242 1.28 -2.23 5.77
C VAL A 242 1.16 -1.21 4.65
N GLU A 243 0.41 -0.14 4.94
CA GLU A 243 0.18 0.96 3.99
C GLU A 243 0.40 2.32 4.69
N GLY A 244 -0.57 3.21 4.72
CA GLY A 244 -0.42 4.56 5.26
C GLY A 244 -0.33 4.66 6.78
N ILE A 245 0.51 5.55 7.28
CA ILE A 245 0.68 5.86 8.72
C ILE A 245 -0.32 6.93 9.16
N PHE A 246 -0.93 6.75 10.33
CA PHE A 246 -1.71 7.81 10.98
C PHE A 246 -0.77 8.92 11.49
N PRO A 247 -1.19 10.21 11.46
CA PRO A 247 -0.30 11.34 11.77
C PRO A 247 0.27 11.34 13.19
N ASP A 248 -0.39 10.65 14.13
CA ASP A 248 0.10 10.47 15.50
C ASP A 248 1.29 9.50 15.59
N GLY A 249 1.59 8.76 14.51
CA GLY A 249 2.64 7.74 14.47
C GLY A 249 2.37 6.52 15.33
N LEU A 250 1.16 6.41 15.93
CA LEU A 250 0.80 5.30 16.81
C LEU A 250 0.10 4.16 16.08
N TYR A 251 -0.46 4.41 14.90
CA TYR A 251 -1.23 3.45 14.13
C TYR A 251 -0.85 3.48 12.65
N THR A 252 -1.11 2.38 11.98
CA THR A 252 -1.02 2.26 10.52
C THR A 252 -2.27 1.61 9.94
N ALA A 253 -2.60 1.94 8.69
CA ALA A 253 -3.55 1.19 7.90
C ALA A 253 -2.87 -0.07 7.34
N VAL A 254 -3.59 -1.19 7.34
CA VAL A 254 -3.10 -2.50 6.93
C VAL A 254 -4.14 -3.17 6.04
N GLU A 255 -3.73 -3.67 4.90
CA GLU A 255 -4.50 -4.64 4.15
C GLU A 255 -4.38 -6.00 4.83
N ALA A 256 -5.48 -6.56 5.32
CA ALA A 256 -5.41 -7.83 6.01
C ALA A 256 -6.59 -8.76 5.70
N ASP A 257 -6.32 -10.06 5.77
CA ASP A 257 -7.29 -11.14 5.54
C ASP A 257 -7.91 -11.70 6.83
N ARG A 258 -7.83 -10.93 7.93
CA ARG A 258 -8.22 -11.36 9.27
C ARG A 258 -9.70 -11.76 9.39
N GLN A 259 -10.58 -11.10 8.63
CA GLN A 259 -12.01 -11.42 8.58
C GLN A 259 -12.29 -12.81 7.99
N CYS A 260 -11.35 -13.43 7.26
CA CYS A 260 -11.48 -14.79 6.77
C CYS A 260 -11.60 -15.82 7.90
N GLU A 261 -11.18 -15.50 9.12
CA GLU A 261 -11.40 -16.35 10.29
C GLU A 261 -12.89 -16.52 10.59
N GLN A 262 -13.69 -15.48 10.38
CA GLN A 262 -15.13 -15.48 10.65
C GLN A 262 -15.96 -15.78 9.41
N LEU A 263 -15.55 -15.24 8.25
CA LEU A 263 -16.31 -15.34 7.00
C LEU A 263 -15.88 -16.54 6.14
N GLY A 264 -14.77 -17.20 6.47
CA GLY A 264 -14.15 -18.19 5.61
C GLY A 264 -13.52 -17.56 4.37
N GLY A 265 -13.05 -18.39 3.45
CA GLY A 265 -12.39 -18.00 2.22
C GLY A 265 -10.88 -18.25 2.25
N GLN A 266 -10.27 -18.14 1.08
CA GLN A 266 -8.82 -18.32 0.93
C GLN A 266 -8.09 -17.12 1.53
N ARG A 267 -7.10 -17.39 2.37
CA ARG A 267 -6.21 -16.34 2.90
C ARG A 267 -5.30 -15.77 1.82
N GLY A 268 -4.85 -14.53 2.03
CA GLY A 268 -3.96 -13.80 1.13
C GLY A 268 -4.60 -12.54 0.56
N SER A 269 -3.89 -11.84 -0.33
CA SER A 269 -4.27 -10.53 -0.92
C SER A 269 -5.60 -10.52 -1.71
N GLY A 270 -6.16 -11.69 -2.02
CA GLY A 270 -7.47 -11.80 -2.68
C GLY A 270 -8.64 -11.45 -1.76
N ASN A 271 -8.56 -11.77 -0.47
CA ASN A 271 -9.65 -11.60 0.48
C ASN A 271 -9.24 -10.66 1.62
N ILE A 272 -9.11 -9.39 1.31
CA ILE A 272 -8.65 -8.37 2.24
C ILE A 272 -9.68 -7.28 2.45
N ASP A 273 -9.60 -6.67 3.63
CA ASP A 273 -10.15 -5.37 3.96
C ASP A 273 -9.06 -4.51 4.60
N ILE A 274 -9.38 -3.24 4.79
CA ILE A 274 -8.48 -2.30 5.46
C ILE A 274 -8.73 -2.38 6.97
N TRP A 275 -7.65 -2.54 7.71
CA TRP A 275 -7.61 -2.60 9.15
C TRP A 275 -6.71 -1.49 9.70
N LYS A 276 -6.94 -1.05 10.92
CA LYS A 276 -6.07 -0.17 11.67
C LYS A 276 -5.30 -1.01 12.69
N LEU A 277 -3.97 -0.95 12.65
CA LEU A 277 -3.07 -1.66 13.56
C LEU A 277 -2.30 -0.66 14.41
N ARG A 278 -2.23 -0.91 15.72
CA ARG A 278 -1.36 -0.15 16.62
C ARG A 278 0.10 -0.59 16.48
N LEU A 279 0.99 0.39 16.38
CA LEU A 279 2.44 0.19 16.23
C LEU A 279 3.16 0.03 17.60
N ASP A 280 2.61 -0.78 18.49
CA ASP A 280 3.17 -1.04 19.82
C ASP A 280 3.97 -2.37 19.91
N GLY A 281 4.07 -3.09 18.80
CA GLY A 281 4.78 -4.36 18.72
C GLY A 281 4.07 -5.53 19.41
N THR A 282 2.82 -5.36 19.87
CA THR A 282 2.06 -6.45 20.49
C THR A 282 1.30 -7.34 19.51
N GLY A 283 0.92 -6.77 18.33
CA GLY A 283 0.10 -7.46 17.32
C GLY A 283 -1.34 -7.73 17.77
N LYS A 284 -1.84 -7.03 18.78
CA LYS A 284 -3.15 -7.33 19.40
C LYS A 284 -4.23 -6.31 19.05
N ASP A 285 -3.86 -5.06 18.82
CA ASP A 285 -4.82 -3.96 18.58
C ASP A 285 -5.03 -3.77 17.07
N PHE A 286 -5.97 -4.57 16.53
CA PHE A 286 -6.46 -4.47 15.17
C PHE A 286 -7.94 -4.06 15.17
N THR A 287 -8.28 -3.03 14.42
CA THR A 287 -9.67 -2.60 14.20
C THR A 287 -9.98 -2.62 12.70
N ARG A 288 -11.01 -3.35 12.28
CA ARG A 288 -11.46 -3.39 10.89
C ARG A 288 -12.14 -2.07 10.53
N LEU A 289 -11.70 -1.42 9.44
CA LEU A 289 -12.22 -0.13 8.98
C LEU A 289 -13.21 -0.29 7.83
N THR A 290 -12.95 -1.23 6.92
CA THR A 290 -13.80 -1.47 5.75
C THR A 290 -14.43 -2.86 5.80
N HIS A 291 -15.56 -3.01 5.08
CA HIS A 291 -16.37 -4.23 5.08
C HIS A 291 -16.71 -4.68 3.64
N PHE A 292 -15.82 -4.43 2.70
CA PHE A 292 -16.01 -4.81 1.30
C PHE A 292 -15.98 -6.33 1.12
N ASN A 293 -15.17 -7.04 1.91
CA ASN A 293 -15.08 -8.50 1.87
C ASN A 293 -16.26 -9.22 2.57
N ASP A 294 -17.22 -8.48 3.13
CA ASP A 294 -18.51 -9.03 3.55
C ASP A 294 -19.45 -9.30 2.35
N TYR A 295 -19.04 -8.85 1.16
CA TYR A 295 -19.74 -9.04 -0.11
C TYR A 295 -18.97 -10.01 -1.01
N GLU A 296 -19.69 -10.84 -1.77
CA GLU A 296 -19.09 -11.80 -2.69
C GLU A 296 -18.27 -11.10 -3.76
N GLY A 297 -17.02 -11.49 -3.88
CA GLY A 297 -16.08 -10.91 -4.84
C GLY A 297 -15.58 -9.51 -4.50
N GLY A 298 -16.01 -8.89 -3.40
CA GLY A 298 -15.57 -7.55 -2.99
C GLY A 298 -14.30 -7.57 -2.13
N LYS A 299 -13.43 -6.59 -2.33
CA LYS A 299 -12.32 -6.23 -1.43
C LYS A 299 -12.01 -4.74 -1.51
N SER A 300 -11.33 -4.21 -0.51
CA SER A 300 -10.78 -2.85 -0.48
C SER A 300 -9.28 -2.88 -0.25
N SER A 301 -8.55 -1.96 -0.89
CA SER A 301 -7.08 -2.00 -0.88
C SER A 301 -6.43 -0.62 -1.08
N ASN A 302 -5.10 -0.55 -0.97
CA ASN A 302 -4.23 0.61 -1.15
C ASN A 302 -4.69 1.86 -0.36
N PRO A 303 -4.83 1.76 0.97
CA PRO A 303 -5.21 2.89 1.80
C PRO A 303 -4.06 3.86 2.02
N VAL A 304 -4.34 5.15 1.95
CA VAL A 304 -3.43 6.23 2.30
C VAL A 304 -4.12 7.16 3.29
N ILE A 305 -3.44 7.55 4.36
CA ILE A 305 -4.00 8.41 5.41
C ILE A 305 -3.65 9.87 5.14
N SER A 306 -4.62 10.78 5.28
CA SER A 306 -4.37 12.22 5.19
C SER A 306 -3.43 12.70 6.30
N THR A 307 -2.58 13.69 6.01
CA THR A 307 -1.58 14.21 6.97
C THR A 307 -2.22 14.86 8.20
N ASP A 308 -3.50 15.19 8.15
CA ASP A 308 -4.30 15.70 9.27
C ASP A 308 -5.13 14.62 9.99
N GLY A 309 -5.08 13.37 9.50
CA GLY A 309 -5.78 12.21 10.09
C GLY A 309 -7.30 12.24 9.97
N ARG A 310 -7.86 13.12 9.14
CA ARG A 310 -9.32 13.26 9.01
C ARG A 310 -9.95 12.26 8.09
N PHE A 311 -9.21 11.79 7.08
CA PHE A 311 -9.71 10.83 6.11
C PHE A 311 -8.62 9.89 5.59
N MET A 312 -9.06 8.83 4.97
CA MET A 312 -8.26 7.87 4.24
C MET A 312 -8.77 7.81 2.79
N ALA A 313 -7.87 7.83 1.82
CA ALA A 313 -8.20 7.47 0.45
C ALA A 313 -7.86 5.98 0.23
N PHE A 314 -8.72 5.25 -0.45
CA PHE A 314 -8.51 3.83 -0.75
C PHE A 314 -9.25 3.46 -2.03
N GLN A 315 -9.11 2.23 -2.49
CA GLN A 315 -9.78 1.76 -3.70
C GLN A 315 -10.72 0.58 -3.44
N SER A 316 -11.80 0.49 -4.22
CA SER A 316 -12.56 -0.75 -4.36
C SER A 316 -11.87 -1.67 -5.36
N ALA A 317 -11.90 -2.97 -5.10
CA ALA A 317 -11.30 -3.98 -5.94
C ALA A 317 -12.09 -5.30 -5.88
N ARG A 318 -11.68 -6.29 -6.68
CA ARG A 318 -12.31 -7.61 -6.69
C ARG A 318 -11.34 -8.68 -6.20
N THR A 319 -11.86 -9.70 -5.52
CA THR A 319 -11.09 -10.81 -4.98
C THR A 319 -10.33 -11.62 -6.04
N THR A 320 -10.80 -11.58 -7.31
CA THR A 320 -10.21 -12.29 -8.44
C THR A 320 -9.10 -11.53 -9.16
N ASP A 321 -8.94 -10.23 -8.85
CA ASP A 321 -7.96 -9.39 -9.55
C ASP A 321 -6.57 -9.47 -8.92
N ALA A 322 -5.57 -9.21 -9.74
CA ALA A 322 -4.21 -9.05 -9.27
C ALA A 322 -4.13 -7.93 -8.20
N ALA A 323 -3.16 -8.05 -7.29
CA ALA A 323 -2.93 -7.04 -6.26
C ALA A 323 -2.72 -5.65 -6.90
N GLY A 324 -3.32 -4.63 -6.29
CA GLY A 324 -3.25 -3.24 -6.71
C GLY A 324 -4.18 -2.82 -7.85
N VAL A 325 -4.91 -3.74 -8.50
CA VAL A 325 -5.97 -3.38 -9.46
C VAL A 325 -7.19 -2.84 -8.72
N GLY A 326 -7.73 -1.71 -9.18
CA GLY A 326 -8.86 -1.02 -8.56
C GLY A 326 -9.85 -0.46 -9.57
N TYR A 327 -11.07 -0.19 -9.09
CA TYR A 327 -12.22 0.27 -9.90
C TYR A 327 -12.78 1.60 -9.45
N GLY A 328 -12.04 2.36 -8.69
CA GLY A 328 -12.42 3.67 -8.21
C GLY A 328 -11.81 3.98 -6.86
N ILE A 329 -11.63 5.27 -6.62
CA ILE A 329 -11.10 5.81 -5.38
C ILE A 329 -12.25 6.22 -4.48
N LEU A 330 -12.16 5.83 -3.22
CA LEU A 330 -13.10 6.18 -2.17
C LEU A 330 -12.40 6.97 -1.07
N LEU A 331 -13.17 7.77 -0.33
CA LEU A 331 -12.72 8.45 0.87
C LEU A 331 -13.47 7.88 2.09
N TYR A 332 -12.72 7.49 3.10
CA TYR A 332 -13.25 7.12 4.42
C TYR A 332 -12.96 8.27 5.40
N TRP A 333 -13.99 8.87 5.97
CA TRP A 333 -13.89 9.94 6.94
C TRP A 333 -13.93 9.39 8.37
N PHE A 334 -12.92 9.69 9.19
CA PHE A 334 -12.80 9.12 10.54
C PHE A 334 -13.74 9.76 11.56
N ASN A 335 -14.22 10.99 11.33
CA ASN A 335 -15.03 11.77 12.26
C ASN A 335 -16.35 12.28 11.65
N ARG A 336 -16.95 11.52 10.75
CA ARG A 336 -18.29 11.82 10.23
C ARG A 336 -19.35 11.00 10.93
#